data_5b11409ff59e1c5448fdbb3088af65c4
#
_entry.id   5b11409ff59e1c5448fdbb3088af65c4
#
_cell.length_a   1.000
_cell.length_b   1.000
_cell.length_c   1.000
_cell.angle_alpha   90.00
_cell.angle_beta   90.00
_cell.angle_gamma   90.00
#
_symmetry.space_group_name_H-M   'P 1'
#
loop_
_entity.id
_entity.type
_entity.pdbx_description
1 polymer ?
#
loop_
_entity_poly.entity_id
_entity_poly.type
_entity_poly.pdbx_seq_one_letter_code
_entity_poly.pdbx_strand_id
1 'polypeptide(L)'
;MSGIHKMSDKKLNILTLAFGIALLPPIWAVLSPYAGITTGAVALICAGLYVANGNKKEDALKITIGFLLGDLWAIIAIWVMETLQFNPNVELYLTLFILGGLAGLIGENIPKYIFTPAWLCGWAIGLTIMGPLSIDSLGTLPIQIGASMIAGVIYVGIGVDAFQKFIIKTIKK
;
A
#
# COMPACT_ATOMS: atom_id res chain seq x y z
N MET A 1 32.29 -24.68 28.65
CA MET A 1 31.99 -24.49 27.23
C MET A 1 30.58 -24.99 27.00
N SER A 2 29.69 -24.36 26.52
CA SER A 2 29.31 -23.06 25.97
C SER A 2 27.84 -22.82 26.31
N GLY A 3 27.55 -21.78 27.05
CA GLY A 3 26.20 -21.32 27.19
C GLY A 3 25.79 -20.58 25.90
N ILE A 4 25.32 -21.29 24.89
CA ILE A 4 24.58 -20.68 23.82
C ILE A 4 23.28 -20.23 24.47
N HIS A 5 23.22 -18.95 24.81
CA HIS A 5 22.06 -18.32 25.39
C HIS A 5 20.93 -18.42 24.34
N LYS A 6 20.02 -19.38 24.55
CA LYS A 6 18.87 -19.63 23.63
C LYS A 6 18.10 -18.36 23.54
N MET A 7 18.19 -17.66 22.40
CA MET A 7 17.52 -16.38 22.16
C MET A 7 16.01 -16.56 22.36
N SER A 8 15.39 -15.69 23.16
CA SER A 8 13.96 -15.73 23.41
C SER A 8 13.21 -15.65 22.07
N ASP A 9 12.12 -16.42 21.90
CA ASP A 9 11.29 -16.45 20.68
C ASP A 9 10.82 -15.04 20.27
N LYS A 10 10.52 -14.19 21.26
CA LYS A 10 10.16 -12.79 21.02
C LYS A 10 11.32 -12.01 20.39
N LYS A 11 12.54 -12.19 20.89
CA LYS A 11 13.74 -11.51 20.37
C LYS A 11 14.08 -11.99 18.97
N LEU A 12 13.97 -13.31 18.72
CA LEU A 12 14.16 -13.89 17.38
C LEU A 12 13.17 -13.31 16.38
N ASN A 13 11.88 -13.23 16.73
CA ASN A 13 10.84 -12.64 15.89
C ASN A 13 11.12 -11.17 15.55
N ILE A 14 11.54 -10.36 16.54
CA ILE A 14 11.86 -8.94 16.31
C ILE A 14 13.04 -8.81 15.35
N LEU A 15 14.13 -9.54 15.57
CA LEU A 15 15.34 -9.45 14.75
C LEU A 15 15.12 -9.93 13.31
N THR A 16 14.38 -11.02 13.12
CA THR A 16 14.10 -11.56 11.79
C THR A 16 13.14 -10.65 11.00
N LEU A 17 12.16 -10.05 11.66
CA LEU A 17 11.30 -9.04 11.07
C LEU A 17 12.09 -7.79 10.65
N ALA A 18 12.90 -7.26 11.58
CA ALA A 18 13.75 -6.09 11.31
C ALA A 18 14.69 -6.34 10.12
N PHE A 19 15.30 -7.53 10.06
CA PHE A 19 16.18 -7.91 8.95
C PHE A 19 15.43 -8.03 7.62
N GLY A 20 14.22 -8.61 7.62
CA GLY A 20 13.37 -8.68 6.44
C GLY A 20 12.99 -7.29 5.91
N ILE A 21 12.62 -6.37 6.81
CA ILE A 21 12.31 -4.98 6.46
C ILE A 21 13.56 -4.21 5.99
N ALA A 22 14.72 -4.50 6.56
CA ALA A 22 15.97 -3.87 6.14
C ALA A 22 16.48 -4.37 4.78
N LEU A 23 16.03 -5.55 4.34
CA LEU A 23 16.51 -6.18 3.10
C LEU A 23 15.55 -5.96 1.92
N LEU A 24 14.28 -6.35 2.03
CA LEU A 24 13.38 -6.43 0.88
C LEU A 24 12.90 -5.06 0.35
N PRO A 25 12.44 -4.12 1.18
CA PRO A 25 12.03 -2.80 0.70
C PRO A 25 13.14 -2.01 0.01
N PRO A 26 14.41 -1.97 0.50
CA PRO A 26 15.47 -1.30 -0.21
C PRO A 26 15.79 -1.91 -1.59
N ILE A 27 15.70 -3.23 -1.73
CA ILE A 27 15.85 -3.88 -3.05
C ILE A 27 14.78 -3.35 -4.01
N TRP A 28 13.53 -3.26 -3.59
CA TRP A 28 12.47 -2.68 -4.40
C TRP A 28 12.75 -1.21 -4.74
N ALA A 29 13.14 -0.41 -3.75
CA ALA A 29 13.44 1.02 -3.94
C ALA A 29 14.55 1.26 -4.97
N VAL A 30 15.56 0.39 -5.00
CA VAL A 30 16.67 0.48 -5.96
C VAL A 30 16.27 -0.03 -7.35
N LEU A 31 15.45 -1.08 -7.42
CA LEU A 31 15.12 -1.72 -8.70
C LEU A 31 13.92 -1.09 -9.41
N SER A 32 12.95 -0.53 -8.68
CA SER A 32 11.74 0.04 -9.27
C SER A 32 12.00 1.14 -10.33
N PRO A 33 12.98 2.05 -10.18
CA PRO A 33 13.27 3.05 -11.21
C PRO A 33 13.76 2.45 -12.54
N TYR A 34 14.45 1.31 -12.52
CA TYR A 34 14.86 0.62 -13.75
C TYR A 34 13.67 0.05 -14.53
N ALA A 35 12.54 -0.16 -13.87
CA ALA A 35 11.27 -0.52 -14.50
C ALA A 35 10.40 0.71 -14.84
N GLY A 36 10.95 1.93 -14.73
CA GLY A 36 10.22 3.18 -14.98
C GLY A 36 9.25 3.57 -13.87
N ILE A 37 9.38 2.99 -12.66
CA ILE A 37 8.51 3.26 -11.51
C ILE A 37 9.22 4.24 -10.57
N THR A 38 8.81 5.50 -10.60
CA THR A 38 9.37 6.56 -9.75
C THR A 38 8.68 6.67 -8.39
N THR A 39 7.53 6.02 -8.22
CA THR A 39 6.69 6.03 -7.02
C THR A 39 6.97 4.85 -6.07
N GLY A 40 8.16 4.24 -6.16
CA GLY A 40 8.52 3.02 -5.43
C GLY A 40 8.28 3.07 -3.91
N ALA A 41 8.40 4.24 -3.29
CA ALA A 41 8.16 4.43 -1.86
C ALA A 41 6.71 4.13 -1.42
N VAL A 42 5.73 4.22 -2.32
CA VAL A 42 4.33 3.85 -2.08
C VAL A 42 4.21 2.42 -1.56
N ALA A 43 5.10 1.53 -2.01
CA ALA A 43 5.13 0.14 -1.57
C ALA A 43 5.27 -0.01 -0.05
N LEU A 44 5.98 0.89 0.63
CA LEU A 44 6.14 0.86 2.09
C LEU A 44 4.82 1.12 2.82
N ILE A 45 4.02 2.05 2.32
CA ILE A 45 2.71 2.37 2.90
C ILE A 45 1.79 1.15 2.80
N CYS A 46 1.76 0.53 1.61
CA CYS A 46 0.92 -0.62 1.35
C CYS A 46 1.34 -1.85 2.16
N ALA A 47 2.65 -2.09 2.29
CA ALA A 47 3.18 -3.12 3.17
C ALA A 47 2.85 -2.85 4.64
N GLY A 48 2.96 -1.61 5.10
CA GLY A 48 2.59 -1.19 6.45
C GLY A 48 1.14 -1.52 6.79
N LEU A 49 0.20 -1.23 5.87
CA LEU A 49 -1.21 -1.57 6.06
C LEU A 49 -1.46 -3.08 6.08
N TYR A 50 -0.77 -3.84 5.21
CA TYR A 50 -0.84 -5.31 5.22
C TYR A 50 -0.36 -5.88 6.57
N VAL A 51 0.75 -5.37 7.10
CA VAL A 51 1.26 -5.75 8.42
C VAL A 51 0.28 -5.38 9.53
N ALA A 52 -0.30 -4.16 9.49
CA ALA A 52 -1.30 -3.71 10.46
C ALA A 52 -2.56 -4.59 10.45
N ASN A 53 -2.92 -5.18 9.31
CA ASN A 53 -4.00 -6.17 9.19
C ASN A 53 -3.60 -7.58 9.72
N GLY A 54 -2.43 -7.72 10.35
CA GLY A 54 -1.97 -8.95 10.99
C GLY A 54 -1.33 -9.98 10.03
N ASN A 55 -0.79 -9.55 8.90
CA ASN A 55 -0.09 -10.39 7.91
C ASN A 55 -0.96 -11.55 7.36
N LYS A 56 -2.26 -11.32 7.22
CA LYS A 56 -3.19 -12.34 6.74
C LYS A 56 -3.10 -12.46 5.22
N LYS A 57 -2.49 -13.55 4.76
CA LYS A 57 -2.30 -13.80 3.31
C LYS A 57 -3.62 -13.90 2.55
N GLU A 58 -4.65 -14.43 3.18
CA GLU A 58 -6.02 -14.51 2.65
C GLU A 58 -6.62 -13.14 2.35
N ASP A 59 -6.19 -12.09 3.05
CA ASP A 59 -6.64 -10.72 2.87
C ASP A 59 -5.83 -9.94 1.85
N ALA A 60 -4.67 -10.45 1.41
CA ALA A 60 -3.76 -9.73 0.54
C ALA A 60 -4.42 -9.26 -0.77
N LEU A 61 -5.26 -10.11 -1.37
CA LEU A 61 -5.96 -9.76 -2.61
C LEU A 61 -6.95 -8.62 -2.39
N LYS A 62 -7.78 -8.68 -1.36
CA LYS A 62 -8.76 -7.61 -1.08
C LYS A 62 -8.08 -6.30 -0.65
N ILE A 63 -6.92 -6.37 0.01
CA ILE A 63 -6.10 -5.20 0.33
C ILE A 63 -5.55 -4.59 -0.95
N THR A 64 -5.01 -5.40 -1.85
CA THR A 64 -4.50 -4.94 -3.16
C THR A 64 -5.61 -4.29 -3.99
N ILE A 65 -6.78 -4.93 -4.07
CA ILE A 65 -7.95 -4.38 -4.78
C ILE A 65 -8.35 -3.03 -4.15
N GLY A 66 -8.39 -2.94 -2.82
CA GLY A 66 -8.68 -1.68 -2.13
C GLY A 66 -7.72 -0.57 -2.53
N PHE A 67 -6.42 -0.81 -2.51
CA PHE A 67 -5.43 0.17 -2.94
C PHE A 67 -5.61 0.63 -4.39
N LEU A 68 -5.83 -0.31 -5.32
CA LEU A 68 -6.03 0.02 -6.74
C LEU A 68 -7.34 0.80 -6.98
N LEU A 69 -8.40 0.45 -6.25
CA LEU A 69 -9.64 1.24 -6.27
C LEU A 69 -9.40 2.65 -5.72
N GLY A 70 -8.57 2.80 -4.71
CA GLY A 70 -8.18 4.11 -4.19
C GLY A 70 -7.42 4.96 -5.20
N ASP A 71 -6.50 4.36 -5.94
CA ASP A 71 -5.78 5.04 -7.02
C ASP A 71 -6.73 5.52 -8.13
N LEU A 72 -7.63 4.63 -8.57
CA LEU A 72 -8.70 4.99 -9.51
C LEU A 72 -9.60 6.11 -8.96
N TRP A 73 -9.92 6.06 -7.66
CA TRP A 73 -10.74 7.08 -6.99
C TRP A 73 -10.07 8.44 -6.98
N ALA A 74 -8.73 8.47 -6.88
CA ALA A 74 -7.96 9.71 -6.99
C ALA A 74 -8.07 10.33 -8.38
N ILE A 75 -7.99 9.51 -9.43
CA ILE A 75 -8.18 10.00 -10.82
C ILE A 75 -9.58 10.59 -11.01
N ILE A 76 -10.60 9.88 -10.52
CA ILE A 76 -12.00 10.38 -10.59
C ILE A 76 -12.14 11.70 -9.83
N ALA A 77 -11.53 11.82 -8.64
CA ALA A 77 -11.59 13.05 -7.84
C ALA A 77 -10.94 14.24 -8.57
N ILE A 78 -9.76 14.03 -9.16
CA ILE A 78 -9.05 15.06 -9.94
C ILE A 78 -9.91 15.50 -11.13
N TRP A 79 -10.44 14.53 -11.90
CA TRP A 79 -11.29 14.80 -13.04
C TRP A 79 -12.56 15.59 -12.64
N VAL A 80 -13.21 15.24 -11.54
CA VAL A 80 -14.39 15.95 -11.02
C VAL A 80 -14.02 17.38 -10.63
N MET A 81 -12.94 17.59 -9.90
CA MET A 81 -12.51 18.92 -9.47
C MET A 81 -12.13 19.82 -10.66
N GLU A 82 -11.46 19.30 -11.68
CA GLU A 82 -11.15 20.06 -12.89
C GLU A 82 -12.40 20.45 -13.71
N THR A 83 -13.46 19.63 -13.64
CA THR A 83 -14.68 19.84 -14.42
C THR A 83 -15.64 20.84 -13.78
N LEU A 84 -15.71 20.86 -12.43
CA LEU A 84 -16.74 21.64 -11.72
C LEU A 84 -16.49 23.15 -11.75
N GLN A 85 -15.25 23.61 -11.72
CA GLN A 85 -14.83 25.03 -11.79
C GLN A 85 -15.58 25.96 -10.82
N PHE A 86 -15.76 25.50 -9.57
CA PHE A 86 -16.31 26.30 -8.48
C PHE A 86 -15.19 26.95 -7.65
N ASN A 87 -15.55 27.41 -6.45
CA ASN A 87 -14.54 27.76 -5.46
C ASN A 87 -13.74 26.50 -5.09
N PRO A 88 -12.39 26.52 -5.15
CA PRO A 88 -11.55 25.32 -4.92
C PRO A 88 -11.83 24.60 -3.61
N ASN A 89 -12.13 25.34 -2.53
CA ASN A 89 -12.44 24.72 -1.24
C ASN A 89 -13.79 24.01 -1.25
N VAL A 90 -14.76 24.53 -1.98
CA VAL A 90 -16.09 23.92 -2.13
C VAL A 90 -16.00 22.67 -2.99
N GLU A 91 -15.26 22.73 -4.09
CA GLU A 91 -15.00 21.58 -4.96
C GLU A 91 -14.32 20.45 -4.19
N LEU A 92 -13.24 20.76 -3.49
CA LEU A 92 -12.51 19.78 -2.66
C LEU A 92 -13.46 19.16 -1.62
N TYR A 93 -14.20 19.99 -0.87
CA TYR A 93 -15.11 19.49 0.15
C TYR A 93 -16.19 18.57 -0.42
N LEU A 94 -16.89 19.00 -1.47
CA LEU A 94 -17.96 18.21 -2.09
C LEU A 94 -17.43 16.92 -2.70
N THR A 95 -16.30 16.97 -3.39
CA THR A 95 -15.68 15.80 -4.00
C THR A 95 -15.29 14.78 -2.92
N LEU A 96 -14.61 15.22 -1.85
CA LEU A 96 -14.21 14.33 -0.76
C LEU A 96 -15.42 13.80 0.02
N PHE A 97 -16.44 14.63 0.24
CA PHE A 97 -17.66 14.22 0.93
C PHE A 97 -18.42 13.13 0.18
N ILE A 98 -18.67 13.35 -1.12
CA ILE A 98 -19.42 12.41 -1.95
C ILE A 98 -18.61 11.13 -2.18
N LEU A 99 -17.39 11.26 -2.68
CA LEU A 99 -16.56 10.10 -3.00
C LEU A 99 -16.15 9.33 -1.75
N GLY A 100 -15.89 10.02 -0.62
CA GLY A 100 -15.60 9.38 0.66
C GLY A 100 -16.79 8.61 1.21
N GLY A 101 -17.99 9.21 1.16
CA GLY A 101 -19.21 8.53 1.53
C GLY A 101 -19.47 7.29 0.67
N LEU A 102 -19.31 7.39 -0.64
CA LEU A 102 -19.46 6.26 -1.57
C LEU A 102 -18.42 5.15 -1.30
N ALA A 103 -17.16 5.52 -1.11
CA ALA A 103 -16.11 4.52 -0.81
C ALA A 103 -16.41 3.75 0.48
N GLY A 104 -16.86 4.46 1.54
CA GLY A 104 -17.29 3.83 2.78
C GLY A 104 -18.49 2.92 2.59
N LEU A 105 -19.55 3.42 1.95
CA LEU A 105 -20.77 2.64 1.71
C LEU A 105 -20.49 1.39 0.88
N ILE A 106 -19.76 1.52 -0.23
CA ILE A 106 -19.46 0.39 -1.12
C ILE A 106 -18.54 -0.61 -0.38
N GLY A 107 -17.45 -0.13 0.22
CA GLY A 107 -16.48 -0.98 0.88
C GLY A 107 -17.07 -1.81 2.01
N GLU A 108 -17.91 -1.20 2.85
CA GLU A 108 -18.56 -1.89 3.97
C GLU A 108 -19.70 -2.84 3.52
N ASN A 109 -20.28 -2.64 2.34
CA ASN A 109 -21.26 -3.57 1.80
C ASN A 109 -20.64 -4.82 1.13
N ILE A 110 -19.37 -4.73 0.70
CA ILE A 110 -18.67 -5.86 0.05
C ILE A 110 -17.32 -6.20 0.69
N PRO A 111 -17.24 -6.35 2.03
CA PRO A 111 -15.98 -6.51 2.77
C PRO A 111 -15.23 -7.80 2.41
N LYS A 112 -15.90 -8.73 1.74
CA LYS A 112 -15.30 -9.97 1.23
C LYS A 112 -14.26 -9.69 0.13
N TYR A 113 -14.49 -8.67 -0.68
CA TYR A 113 -13.70 -8.37 -1.87
C TYR A 113 -12.81 -7.13 -1.72
N ILE A 114 -13.20 -6.21 -0.85
CA ILE A 114 -12.55 -4.91 -0.68
C ILE A 114 -12.23 -4.70 0.80
N PHE A 115 -11.01 -4.24 1.05
CA PHE A 115 -10.58 -3.77 2.36
C PHE A 115 -10.66 -2.24 2.37
N THR A 116 -11.72 -1.69 2.95
CA THR A 116 -12.01 -0.24 2.97
C THR A 116 -10.84 0.63 3.42
N PRO A 117 -10.06 0.29 4.47
CA PRO A 117 -8.89 1.06 4.85
C PRO A 117 -7.85 1.16 3.73
N ALA A 118 -7.64 0.10 2.93
CA ALA A 118 -6.73 0.15 1.79
C ALA A 118 -7.25 1.05 0.67
N TRP A 119 -8.57 1.08 0.43
CA TRP A 119 -9.18 2.00 -0.52
C TRP A 119 -8.93 3.46 -0.13
N LEU A 120 -9.20 3.82 1.12
CA LEU A 120 -8.98 5.17 1.60
C LEU A 120 -7.50 5.58 1.58
N CYS A 121 -6.60 4.68 1.97
CA CYS A 121 -5.16 4.91 1.88
C CYS A 121 -4.68 5.06 0.43
N GLY A 122 -5.16 4.21 -0.49
CA GLY A 122 -4.85 4.30 -1.91
C GLY A 122 -5.33 5.62 -2.50
N TRP A 123 -6.53 6.05 -2.14
CA TRP A 123 -7.07 7.34 -2.56
C TRP A 123 -6.22 8.52 -2.05
N ALA A 124 -5.82 8.50 -0.78
CA ALA A 124 -4.94 9.52 -0.22
C ALA A 124 -3.57 9.56 -0.91
N ILE A 125 -2.98 8.39 -1.20
CA ILE A 125 -1.72 8.28 -1.95
C ILE A 125 -1.88 8.91 -3.34
N GLY A 126 -2.92 8.51 -4.08
CA GLY A 126 -3.21 9.01 -5.42
C GLY A 126 -3.40 10.52 -5.44
N LEU A 127 -4.23 11.06 -4.54
CA LEU A 127 -4.45 12.51 -4.43
C LEU A 127 -3.16 13.28 -4.05
N THR A 128 -2.34 12.73 -3.16
CA THR A 128 -1.10 13.39 -2.75
C THR A 128 -0.10 13.48 -3.90
N ILE A 129 -0.01 12.45 -4.73
CA ILE A 129 0.99 12.38 -5.80
C ILE A 129 0.46 13.03 -7.08
N MET A 130 -0.79 12.78 -7.45
CA MET A 130 -1.39 13.23 -8.70
C MET A 130 -2.14 14.55 -8.58
N GLY A 131 -2.65 14.91 -7.39
CA GLY A 131 -3.47 16.09 -7.18
C GLY A 131 -2.87 17.44 -7.61
N PRO A 132 -1.53 17.65 -7.56
CA PRO A 132 -0.91 18.85 -8.10
C PRO A 132 -0.87 18.93 -9.65
N LEU A 133 -1.25 17.84 -10.34
CA LEU A 133 -1.16 17.69 -11.79
C LEU A 133 -2.57 17.75 -12.42
N SER A 134 -2.65 18.23 -13.68
CA SER A 134 -3.86 18.11 -14.47
C SER A 134 -4.06 16.67 -14.97
N ILE A 135 -5.30 16.30 -15.26
CA ILE A 135 -5.65 14.95 -15.75
C ILE A 135 -4.85 14.60 -17.02
N ASP A 136 -4.69 15.56 -17.93
CA ASP A 136 -3.95 15.36 -19.18
C ASP A 136 -2.44 15.18 -18.98
N SER A 137 -1.90 15.58 -17.83
CA SER A 137 -0.47 15.51 -17.51
C SER A 137 -0.08 14.28 -16.68
N LEU A 138 -1.04 13.46 -16.25
CA LEU A 138 -0.78 12.29 -15.42
C LEU A 138 0.10 11.23 -16.12
N GLY A 139 -0.01 11.09 -17.44
CA GLY A 139 0.78 10.14 -18.22
C GLY A 139 0.70 8.72 -17.66
N THR A 140 1.85 8.12 -17.33
CA THR A 140 1.95 6.76 -16.76
C THR A 140 1.91 6.73 -15.23
N LEU A 141 1.77 7.87 -14.57
CA LEU A 141 1.87 7.99 -13.11
C LEU A 141 0.87 7.10 -12.35
N PRO A 142 -0.42 7.02 -12.73
CA PRO A 142 -1.36 6.10 -12.10
C PRO A 142 -0.91 4.65 -12.16
N ILE A 143 -0.39 4.21 -13.30
CA ILE A 143 0.11 2.84 -13.48
C ILE A 143 1.33 2.58 -12.58
N GLN A 144 2.23 3.55 -12.43
CA GLN A 144 3.38 3.44 -11.54
C GLN A 144 2.96 3.35 -10.08
N ILE A 145 1.96 4.15 -9.66
CA ILE A 145 1.40 4.10 -8.31
C ILE A 145 0.76 2.73 -8.07
N GLY A 146 -0.10 2.28 -8.97
CA GLY A 146 -0.74 0.96 -8.87
C GLY A 146 0.26 -0.20 -8.82
N ALA A 147 1.32 -0.16 -9.64
CA ALA A 147 2.40 -1.15 -9.60
C ALA A 147 3.13 -1.15 -8.25
N SER A 148 3.40 0.04 -7.69
CA SER A 148 4.01 0.17 -6.36
C SER A 148 3.10 -0.33 -5.25
N MET A 149 1.78 -0.15 -5.36
CA MET A 149 0.80 -0.69 -4.42
C MET A 149 0.79 -2.22 -4.44
N ILE A 150 0.78 -2.82 -5.62
CA ILE A 150 0.86 -4.28 -5.78
C ILE A 150 2.16 -4.82 -5.18
N ALA A 151 3.30 -4.21 -5.54
CA ALA A 151 4.59 -4.59 -5.00
C ALA A 151 4.65 -4.45 -3.47
N GLY A 152 4.02 -3.42 -2.92
CA GLY A 152 3.95 -3.20 -1.48
C GLY A 152 3.24 -4.31 -0.73
N VAL A 153 2.08 -4.76 -1.19
CA VAL A 153 1.34 -5.84 -0.55
C VAL A 153 2.00 -7.20 -0.82
N ILE A 154 2.32 -7.49 -2.07
CA ILE A 154 2.75 -8.84 -2.49
C ILE A 154 4.25 -9.06 -2.21
N TYR A 155 5.12 -8.19 -2.75
CA TYR A 155 6.56 -8.38 -2.62
C TYR A 155 7.05 -7.98 -1.22
N VAL A 156 6.70 -6.77 -0.74
CA VAL A 156 7.19 -6.30 0.55
C VAL A 156 6.41 -6.96 1.70
N GLY A 157 5.09 -6.89 1.70
CA GLY A 157 4.26 -7.40 2.79
C GLY A 157 4.36 -8.91 2.96
N ILE A 158 3.91 -9.67 1.96
CA ILE A 158 3.97 -11.15 1.99
C ILE A 158 5.42 -11.64 1.96
N GLY A 159 6.30 -10.97 1.20
CA GLY A 159 7.71 -11.36 1.08
C GLY A 159 8.44 -11.28 2.40
N VAL A 160 8.30 -10.19 3.16
CA VAL A 160 8.91 -10.04 4.50
C VAL A 160 8.38 -11.10 5.46
N ASP A 161 7.07 -11.35 5.49
CA ASP A 161 6.46 -12.39 6.33
C ASP A 161 7.00 -13.79 5.99
N ALA A 162 7.07 -14.11 4.69
CA ALA A 162 7.59 -15.38 4.22
C ALA A 162 9.09 -15.57 4.56
N PHE A 163 9.87 -14.52 4.34
CA PHE A 163 11.30 -14.49 4.66
C PHE A 163 11.53 -14.68 6.15
N GLN A 164 10.79 -13.97 7.00
CA GLN A 164 10.86 -14.12 8.46
C GLN A 164 10.56 -15.56 8.89
N LYS A 165 9.47 -16.15 8.38
CA LYS A 165 9.09 -17.54 8.69
C LYS A 165 10.17 -18.54 8.23
N PHE A 166 10.78 -18.32 7.08
CA PHE A 166 11.85 -19.14 6.56
C PHE A 166 13.08 -19.12 7.49
N ILE A 167 13.55 -17.93 7.88
CA ILE A 167 14.71 -17.79 8.79
C ILE A 167 14.43 -18.44 10.14
N ILE A 168 13.26 -18.17 10.73
CA ILE A 168 12.89 -18.77 12.03
C ILE A 168 12.90 -20.29 11.96
N LYS A 169 12.36 -20.87 10.88
CA LYS A 169 12.35 -22.32 10.68
C LYS A 169 13.76 -22.90 10.54
N THR A 170 14.67 -22.16 9.92
CA THR A 170 16.07 -22.58 9.72
C THR A 170 16.87 -22.55 11.03
N ILE A 171 16.65 -21.53 11.87
CA ILE A 171 17.37 -21.38 13.15
C ILE A 171 16.85 -22.37 14.22
N LYS A 172 15.57 -22.77 14.14
CA LYS A 172 14.94 -23.70 15.09
C LYS A 172 15.14 -25.19 14.75
N LYS A 173 15.79 -25.49 13.62
CA LYS A 173 16.26 -26.85 13.28
C LYS A 173 17.61 -27.14 13.92
#